data_39749239aa93b7afda6722d89451a7dc
#
_entry.id   39749239aa93b7afda6722d89451a7dc
#
_cell.length_a   1.000
_cell.length_b   1.000
_cell.length_c   1.000
_cell.angle_alpha   90.00
_cell.angle_beta   90.00
_cell.angle_gamma   90.00
#
_symmetry.space_group_name_H-M   'P 1'
#
loop_
_entity.id
_entity.type
_entity.pdbx_description
1 polymer ?
#
loop_
_entity_poly.entity_id
_entity_poly.type
_entity_poly.pdbx_seq_one_letter_code
_entity_poly.pdbx_strand_id
1 'polypeptide(L)'
;MASVCPPKPGYVPLLPDGLVAAGLLSDAQLETVIYAGEAHGGHLAGAWSVDPTFDQVSAAADDTEGAVRFRRGFMLGDGTGAGKGRQVAGVILDNWLKGRRRALWVSKSDALIEDAQRDWSALGQERLLVTPLSRFRQGAPIRLEEGILFALSLIHI
;
A
#
# COMPACT_ATOMS: atom_id res chain seq x y z
N MET A 1 23.59 18.50 -9.11
CA MET A 1 22.42 18.75 -8.26
C MET A 1 22.88 18.61 -6.82
N ALA A 2 22.64 19.61 -5.98
CA ALA A 2 22.89 19.47 -4.55
C ALA A 2 21.95 18.37 -4.00
N SER A 3 22.49 17.38 -3.30
CA SER A 3 21.69 16.36 -2.63
C SER A 3 20.92 17.04 -1.50
N VAL A 4 19.62 17.09 -1.64
CA VAL A 4 18.76 17.53 -0.52
C VAL A 4 18.68 16.36 0.45
N CYS A 5 19.12 16.59 1.68
CA CYS A 5 19.01 15.58 2.72
C CYS A 5 17.52 15.31 2.98
N PRO A 6 17.08 14.05 2.99
CA PRO A 6 15.69 13.75 3.28
C PRO A 6 15.34 14.21 4.71
N PRO A 7 14.10 14.64 4.94
CA PRO A 7 13.67 15.03 6.28
C PRO A 7 13.79 13.84 7.23
N LYS A 8 14.17 14.11 8.48
CA LYS A 8 14.21 13.06 9.50
C LYS A 8 12.79 12.57 9.80
N PRO A 9 12.43 11.30 9.55
CA PRO A 9 11.09 10.81 9.79
C PRO A 9 10.82 10.66 11.30
N GLY A 10 9.60 10.95 11.71
CA GLY A 10 9.10 10.68 13.06
C GLY A 10 8.34 9.36 13.18
N TYR A 11 8.07 8.71 12.06
CA TYR A 11 7.27 7.51 12.01
C TYR A 11 8.05 6.26 12.45
N VAL A 12 7.43 5.47 13.33
CA VAL A 12 7.95 4.18 13.77
C VAL A 12 6.99 3.08 13.27
N PRO A 13 7.44 2.21 12.35
CA PRO A 13 6.61 1.11 11.86
C PRO A 13 6.36 0.08 12.96
N LEU A 14 5.16 -0.50 12.96
CA LEU A 14 4.78 -1.60 13.84
C LEU A 14 5.17 -2.93 13.19
N LEU A 15 6.47 -3.18 13.08
CA LEU A 15 7.00 -4.44 12.57
C LEU A 15 7.55 -5.30 13.71
N PRO A 16 7.45 -6.65 13.63
CA PRO A 16 8.03 -7.51 14.66
C PRO A 16 9.54 -7.34 14.76
N ASP A 17 10.06 -7.23 15.97
CA ASP A 17 11.50 -7.09 16.21
C ASP A 17 12.31 -8.24 15.58
N GLY A 18 11.77 -9.45 15.60
CA GLY A 18 12.39 -10.62 14.98
C GLY A 18 12.51 -10.49 13.45
N LEU A 19 11.59 -9.81 12.78
CA LEU A 19 11.65 -9.56 11.35
C LEU A 19 12.80 -8.61 11.01
N VAL A 20 12.92 -7.54 11.78
CA VAL A 20 13.99 -6.55 11.63
C VAL A 20 15.36 -7.16 11.97
N ALA A 21 15.46 -7.86 13.11
CA ALA A 21 16.69 -8.50 13.55
C ALA A 21 17.17 -9.60 12.59
N ALA A 22 16.25 -10.34 11.94
CA ALA A 22 16.57 -11.35 10.94
C ALA A 22 16.92 -10.76 9.56
N GLY A 23 16.84 -9.44 9.38
CA GLY A 23 17.14 -8.78 8.11
C GLY A 23 16.19 -9.17 6.96
N LEU A 24 14.93 -9.52 7.28
CA LEU A 24 13.92 -9.87 6.26
C LEU A 24 13.55 -8.67 5.39
N LEU A 25 13.78 -7.47 5.87
CA LEU A 25 13.87 -6.22 5.13
C LEU A 25 15.28 -5.71 5.24
N SER A 26 15.92 -5.32 4.15
CA SER A 26 17.18 -4.58 4.19
C SER A 26 16.97 -3.18 4.77
N ASP A 27 18.04 -2.51 5.19
CA ASP A 27 17.96 -1.15 5.73
C ASP A 27 17.24 -0.18 4.77
N ALA A 28 17.56 -0.23 3.47
CA ALA A 28 16.89 0.59 2.46
C ALA A 28 15.40 0.25 2.29
N GLN A 29 15.03 -1.02 2.42
CA GLN A 29 13.63 -1.45 2.36
C GLN A 29 12.88 -1.03 3.62
N LEU A 30 13.51 -1.11 4.79
CA LEU A 30 12.93 -0.62 6.04
C LEU A 30 12.75 0.90 6.01
N GLU A 31 13.74 1.62 5.48
CA GLU A 31 13.66 3.08 5.28
C GLU A 31 12.44 3.45 4.43
N THR A 32 12.17 2.70 3.35
CA THR A 32 10.95 2.90 2.55
C THR A 32 9.68 2.73 3.37
N VAL A 33 9.58 1.71 4.23
CA VAL A 33 8.41 1.51 5.10
C VAL A 33 8.23 2.70 6.05
N ILE A 34 9.32 3.23 6.59
CA ILE A 34 9.31 4.40 7.48
C ILE A 34 8.79 5.64 6.74
N TYR A 35 9.36 5.98 5.58
CA TYR A 35 8.93 7.16 4.83
C TYR A 35 7.52 7.03 4.24
N ALA A 36 7.14 5.84 3.79
CA ALA A 36 5.77 5.57 3.36
C ALA A 36 4.78 5.77 4.52
N GLY A 37 5.12 5.28 5.71
CA GLY A 37 4.31 5.45 6.91
C GLY A 37 4.18 6.92 7.33
N GLU A 38 5.26 7.69 7.27
CA GLU A 38 5.28 9.13 7.52
C GLU A 38 4.35 9.87 6.53
N ALA A 39 4.46 9.58 5.23
CA ALA A 39 3.60 10.16 4.22
C ALA A 39 2.13 9.80 4.44
N HIS A 40 1.84 8.53 4.66
CA HIS A 40 0.48 8.02 4.88
C HIS A 40 -0.14 8.49 6.20
N GLY A 41 0.64 8.96 7.16
CA GLY A 41 0.17 9.60 8.37
C GLY A 41 -0.47 10.99 8.12
N GLY A 42 -0.09 11.65 7.02
CA GLY A 42 -0.60 12.96 6.64
C GLY A 42 -1.77 12.90 5.66
N HIS A 43 -2.44 14.04 5.51
CA HIS A 43 -3.52 14.21 4.55
C HIS A 43 -3.16 15.30 3.52
N LEU A 44 -3.78 15.22 2.35
CA LEU A 44 -3.78 16.32 1.38
C LEU A 44 -4.54 17.51 1.97
N ALA A 45 -4.21 18.71 1.51
CA ALA A 45 -4.90 19.93 1.92
C ALA A 45 -6.36 19.90 1.42
N GLY A 46 -7.27 20.44 2.24
CA GLY A 46 -8.68 20.59 1.93
C GLY A 46 -9.51 19.34 2.15
N ALA A 47 -10.81 19.51 1.97
CA ALA A 47 -11.81 18.47 1.97
C ALA A 47 -12.33 18.23 0.54
N TRP A 48 -12.86 17.06 0.27
CA TRP A 48 -13.24 16.63 -1.07
C TRP A 48 -14.58 15.90 -1.01
N SER A 49 -15.47 16.19 -1.92
CA SER A 49 -16.67 15.41 -2.17
C SER A 49 -16.43 14.43 -3.30
N VAL A 50 -16.96 13.22 -3.15
CA VAL A 50 -16.92 12.16 -4.17
C VAL A 50 -18.35 11.89 -4.58
N ASP A 51 -18.63 11.89 -5.88
CA ASP A 51 -19.96 11.59 -6.38
C ASP A 51 -20.37 10.12 -6.10
N PRO A 52 -21.67 9.78 -6.14
CA PRO A 52 -22.14 8.44 -5.83
C PRO A 52 -21.61 7.34 -6.75
N THR A 53 -21.14 7.68 -7.94
CA THR A 53 -20.56 6.74 -8.91
C THR A 53 -19.06 6.56 -8.72
N PHE A 54 -18.44 7.39 -7.87
CA PHE A 54 -16.98 7.46 -7.64
C PHE A 54 -16.15 7.87 -8.86
N ASP A 55 -16.77 8.51 -9.85
CA ASP A 55 -16.12 8.96 -11.08
C ASP A 55 -15.55 10.38 -10.97
N GLN A 56 -16.14 11.20 -10.12
CA GLN A 56 -15.76 12.60 -9.95
C GLN A 56 -15.38 12.93 -8.51
N VAL A 57 -14.30 13.69 -8.36
CA VAL A 57 -13.84 14.23 -7.10
C VAL A 57 -13.76 15.75 -7.24
N SER A 58 -14.45 16.48 -6.36
CA SER A 58 -14.50 17.93 -6.36
C SER A 58 -14.05 18.50 -5.01
N ALA A 59 -13.42 19.67 -5.03
CA ALA A 59 -13.10 20.37 -3.79
C ALA A 59 -14.40 20.72 -3.03
N ALA A 60 -14.39 20.53 -1.73
CA ALA A 60 -15.51 20.81 -0.85
C ALA A 60 -15.07 21.73 0.29
N ALA A 61 -16.02 22.45 0.90
CA ALA A 61 -15.76 23.14 2.15
C ALA A 61 -15.50 22.11 3.28
N ASP A 62 -14.72 22.51 4.29
CA ASP A 62 -14.32 21.60 5.38
C ASP A 62 -15.51 21.09 6.22
N ASP A 63 -16.62 21.82 6.22
CA ASP A 63 -17.87 21.51 6.92
C ASP A 63 -18.92 20.81 6.05
N THR A 64 -18.59 20.47 4.79
CA THR A 64 -19.49 19.76 3.90
C THR A 64 -19.78 18.36 4.44
N GLU A 65 -21.05 18.02 4.61
CA GLU A 65 -21.48 16.69 5.05
C GLU A 65 -21.01 15.61 4.03
N GLY A 66 -20.39 14.55 4.54
CA GLY A 66 -19.84 13.46 3.71
C GLY A 66 -18.51 13.79 3.02
N ALA A 67 -17.94 14.99 3.25
CA ALA A 67 -16.63 15.32 2.71
C ALA A 67 -15.54 14.42 3.31
N VAL A 68 -14.58 14.05 2.48
CA VAL A 68 -13.46 13.17 2.84
C VAL A 68 -12.13 13.93 2.75
N ARG A 69 -11.18 13.53 3.57
CA ARG A 69 -9.78 13.96 3.46
C ARG A 69 -8.95 12.82 2.91
N PHE A 70 -8.30 13.06 1.78
CA PHE A 70 -7.42 12.06 1.18
C PHE A 70 -6.07 12.02 1.88
N ARG A 71 -5.57 10.83 2.12
CA ARG A 71 -4.21 10.63 2.63
C ARG A 71 -3.18 10.96 1.55
N ARG A 72 -2.00 11.36 2.00
CA ARG A 72 -0.86 11.50 1.10
C ARG A 72 -0.45 10.11 0.58
N GLY A 73 -0.11 10.06 -0.71
CA GLY A 73 0.55 8.90 -1.30
C GLY A 73 2.05 8.93 -1.07
N PHE A 74 2.69 7.80 -1.33
CA PHE A 74 4.16 7.67 -1.36
C PHE A 74 4.56 7.06 -2.71
N MET A 75 5.56 7.65 -3.37
CA MET A 75 6.09 7.15 -4.62
C MET A 75 7.43 6.46 -4.36
N LEU A 76 7.49 5.18 -4.69
CA LEU A 76 8.69 4.37 -4.60
C LEU A 76 9.42 4.35 -5.95
N GLY A 77 10.47 5.14 -6.06
CA GLY A 77 11.24 5.37 -7.30
C GLY A 77 12.49 4.50 -7.46
N ASP A 78 12.66 3.48 -6.65
CA ASP A 78 13.84 2.61 -6.69
C ASP A 78 14.02 1.92 -8.04
N GLY A 79 15.28 1.68 -8.40
CA GLY A 79 15.67 0.96 -9.61
C GLY A 79 15.15 -0.48 -9.65
N THR A 80 15.30 -1.10 -10.81
CA THR A 80 14.98 -2.53 -10.98
C THR A 80 15.89 -3.38 -10.09
N GLY A 81 15.33 -4.37 -9.42
CA GLY A 81 16.08 -5.29 -8.54
C GLY A 81 16.20 -4.84 -7.09
N ALA A 82 15.78 -3.62 -6.73
CA ALA A 82 15.81 -3.15 -5.33
C ALA A 82 14.81 -3.86 -4.39
N GLY A 83 14.03 -4.82 -4.90
CA GLY A 83 13.04 -5.55 -4.09
C GLY A 83 11.82 -4.72 -3.74
N LYS A 84 11.32 -3.91 -4.69
CA LYS A 84 10.12 -3.08 -4.48
C LYS A 84 8.90 -3.86 -3.98
N GLY A 85 8.69 -5.09 -4.46
CA GLY A 85 7.63 -5.96 -3.97
C GLY A 85 7.74 -6.24 -2.47
N ARG A 86 8.96 -6.47 -1.99
CA ARG A 86 9.26 -6.66 -0.56
C ARG A 86 8.99 -5.39 0.24
N GLN A 87 9.31 -4.22 -0.29
CA GLN A 87 9.01 -2.93 0.34
C GLN A 87 7.50 -2.70 0.45
N VAL A 88 6.75 -2.98 -0.64
CA VAL A 88 5.28 -2.91 -0.65
C VAL A 88 4.68 -3.88 0.38
N ALA A 89 5.17 -5.13 0.42
CA ALA A 89 4.76 -6.10 1.43
C ALA A 89 5.03 -5.60 2.86
N GLY A 90 6.17 -4.96 3.11
CA GLY A 90 6.50 -4.34 4.39
C GLY A 90 5.53 -3.23 4.79
N VAL A 91 5.16 -2.34 3.85
CA VAL A 91 4.14 -1.29 4.08
C VAL A 91 2.79 -1.91 4.40
N ILE A 92 2.38 -2.97 3.68
CA ILE A 92 1.13 -3.68 3.95
C ILE A 92 1.17 -4.33 5.32
N LEU A 93 2.28 -4.99 5.69
CA LEU A 93 2.43 -5.66 6.98
C LEU A 93 2.35 -4.67 8.15
N ASP A 94 3.01 -3.51 8.05
CA ASP A 94 2.91 -2.46 9.05
C ASP A 94 1.45 -2.00 9.26
N ASN A 95 0.70 -1.80 8.16
CA ASN A 95 -0.71 -1.46 8.23
C ASN A 95 -1.57 -2.61 8.77
N TRP A 96 -1.26 -3.85 8.42
CA TRP A 96 -1.93 -5.04 8.91
C TRP A 96 -1.86 -5.15 10.44
N LEU A 97 -0.67 -4.96 10.98
CA LEU A 97 -0.43 -5.02 12.42
C LEU A 97 -1.11 -3.85 13.16
N LYS A 98 -1.40 -2.75 12.47
CA LYS A 98 -2.23 -1.63 12.95
C LYS A 98 -3.74 -1.86 12.79
N GLY A 99 -4.16 -3.07 12.41
CA GLY A 99 -5.56 -3.44 12.27
C GLY A 99 -6.16 -3.17 10.87
N ARG A 100 -5.39 -2.65 9.91
CA ARG A 100 -5.84 -2.41 8.52
C ARG A 100 -5.58 -3.66 7.69
N ARG A 101 -6.39 -4.68 7.88
CA ARG A 101 -6.17 -6.02 7.32
C ARG A 101 -6.69 -6.23 5.90
N ARG A 102 -7.02 -5.19 5.17
CA ARG A 102 -7.41 -5.25 3.76
C ARG A 102 -6.52 -4.34 2.94
N ALA A 103 -5.90 -4.89 1.90
CA ALA A 103 -5.08 -4.16 0.97
C ALA A 103 -5.47 -4.49 -0.48
N LEU A 104 -5.31 -3.54 -1.38
CA LEU A 104 -5.43 -3.73 -2.82
C LEU A 104 -4.04 -3.59 -3.43
N TRP A 105 -3.60 -4.62 -4.14
CA TRP A 105 -2.36 -4.63 -4.92
C TRP A 105 -2.70 -4.65 -6.40
N VAL A 106 -2.45 -3.55 -7.07
CA VAL A 106 -2.70 -3.44 -8.51
C VAL A 106 -1.39 -3.64 -9.27
N SER A 107 -1.41 -4.51 -10.27
CA SER A 107 -0.24 -4.84 -11.08
C SER A 107 -0.57 -4.82 -12.57
N LYS A 108 0.46 -4.85 -13.41
CA LYS A 108 0.32 -4.86 -14.86
C LYS A 108 0.19 -6.26 -15.48
N SER A 109 0.47 -7.31 -14.72
CA SER A 109 0.53 -8.69 -15.22
C SER A 109 0.13 -9.69 -14.14
N ASP A 110 -0.64 -10.72 -14.52
CA ASP A 110 -1.02 -11.83 -13.66
C ASP A 110 0.19 -12.61 -13.13
N ALA A 111 1.24 -12.75 -13.94
CA ALA A 111 2.45 -13.46 -13.54
C ALA A 111 3.10 -12.86 -12.28
N LEU A 112 2.84 -11.59 -11.98
CA LEU A 112 3.38 -10.92 -10.79
C LEU A 112 2.65 -11.28 -9.50
N ILE A 113 1.57 -12.06 -9.55
CA ILE A 113 0.92 -12.54 -8.32
C ILE A 113 1.82 -13.48 -7.53
N GLU A 114 2.60 -14.32 -8.21
CA GLU A 114 3.55 -15.21 -7.54
C GLU A 114 4.67 -14.43 -6.86
N ASP A 115 5.13 -13.35 -7.48
CA ASP A 115 6.10 -12.44 -6.88
C ASP A 115 5.52 -11.74 -5.64
N ALA A 116 4.29 -11.24 -5.70
CA ALA A 116 3.60 -10.65 -4.57
C ALA A 116 3.42 -11.65 -3.42
N GLN A 117 3.02 -12.88 -3.73
CA GLN A 117 2.88 -13.96 -2.75
C GLN A 117 4.22 -14.34 -2.12
N ARG A 118 5.29 -14.40 -2.92
CA ARG A 118 6.65 -14.68 -2.43
C ARG A 118 7.13 -13.56 -1.51
N ASP A 119 6.96 -12.31 -1.90
CA ASP A 119 7.40 -11.16 -1.11
C ASP A 119 6.63 -11.04 0.21
N TRP A 120 5.33 -11.32 0.20
CA TRP A 120 4.49 -11.39 1.38
C TRP A 120 4.91 -12.53 2.33
N SER A 121 5.11 -13.74 1.78
CA SER A 121 5.52 -14.92 2.56
C SER A 121 6.92 -14.77 3.15
N ALA A 122 7.80 -14.07 2.46
CA ALA A 122 9.16 -13.86 2.94
C ALA A 122 9.24 -12.96 4.19
N LEU A 123 8.14 -12.25 4.51
CA LEU A 123 7.97 -11.54 5.77
C LEU A 123 7.29 -12.40 6.86
N GLY A 124 7.21 -13.73 6.66
CA GLY A 124 6.62 -14.66 7.60
C GLY A 124 5.09 -14.71 7.56
N GLN A 125 4.47 -14.22 6.47
CA GLN A 125 3.01 -14.15 6.33
C GLN A 125 2.45 -15.28 5.46
N GLU A 126 1.17 -15.62 5.67
CA GLU A 126 0.49 -16.67 4.92
C GLU A 126 0.30 -16.28 3.44
N ARG A 127 0.88 -17.10 2.55
CA ARG A 127 0.79 -16.89 1.09
C ARG A 127 -0.65 -16.79 0.57
N LEU A 128 -1.57 -17.56 1.17
CA LEU A 128 -2.98 -17.62 0.76
C LEU A 128 -3.77 -16.34 1.01
N LEU A 129 -3.23 -15.41 1.80
CA LEU A 129 -3.84 -14.10 2.01
C LEU A 129 -3.78 -13.20 0.77
N VAL A 130 -2.95 -13.52 -0.23
CA VAL A 130 -2.94 -12.82 -1.52
C VAL A 130 -3.90 -13.51 -2.47
N THR A 131 -5.04 -12.89 -2.70
CA THR A 131 -6.16 -13.43 -3.47
C THR A 131 -6.33 -12.67 -4.79
N PRO A 132 -6.30 -13.35 -5.96
CA PRO A 132 -6.53 -12.68 -7.23
C PRO A 132 -7.99 -12.24 -7.38
N LEU A 133 -8.20 -11.08 -8.01
CA LEU A 133 -9.54 -10.54 -8.29
C LEU A 133 -10.40 -11.49 -9.13
N SER A 134 -9.78 -12.30 -10.00
CA SER A 134 -10.46 -13.31 -10.82
C SER A 134 -11.19 -14.39 -10.02
N ARG A 135 -10.91 -14.53 -8.73
CA ARG A 135 -11.65 -15.41 -7.81
C ARG A 135 -13.07 -14.93 -7.51
N PHE A 136 -13.32 -13.65 -7.70
CA PHE A 136 -14.63 -13.05 -7.42
C PHE A 136 -15.44 -12.96 -8.70
N ARG A 137 -16.75 -13.22 -8.57
CA ARG A 137 -17.67 -13.11 -9.71
C ARG A 137 -17.77 -11.64 -10.14
N GLN A 138 -17.60 -11.41 -11.44
CA GLN A 138 -17.77 -10.08 -12.02
C GLN A 138 -19.18 -9.51 -11.73
N GLY A 139 -19.25 -8.25 -11.32
CA GLY A 139 -20.49 -7.59 -10.96
C GLY A 139 -21.04 -7.93 -9.57
N ALA A 140 -20.38 -8.81 -8.83
CA ALA A 140 -20.74 -9.11 -7.44
C ALA A 140 -19.88 -8.30 -6.46
N PRO A 141 -20.43 -7.94 -5.27
CA PRO A 141 -19.64 -7.30 -4.23
C PRO A 141 -18.48 -8.16 -3.79
N ILE A 142 -17.28 -7.60 -3.73
CA ILE A 142 -16.09 -8.27 -3.22
C ILE A 142 -16.18 -8.32 -1.69
N ARG A 143 -16.35 -9.53 -1.15
CA ARG A 143 -16.35 -9.78 0.29
C ARG A 143 -15.01 -10.39 0.68
N LEU A 144 -14.07 -9.53 1.04
CA LEU A 144 -12.77 -9.91 1.59
C LEU A 144 -12.74 -9.43 3.05
N GLU A 145 -12.80 -10.34 4.00
CA GLU A 145 -12.74 -10.01 5.43
C GLU A 145 -11.35 -9.49 5.79
N GLU A 146 -10.32 -10.20 5.35
CA GLU A 146 -8.91 -9.79 5.46
C GLU A 146 -8.10 -10.36 4.29
N GLY A 147 -6.98 -9.75 3.97
CA GLY A 147 -6.07 -10.20 2.93
C GLY A 147 -5.67 -9.09 1.96
N ILE A 148 -4.94 -9.51 0.94
CA ILE A 148 -4.48 -8.68 -0.16
C ILE A 148 -5.25 -9.08 -1.41
N LEU A 149 -6.09 -8.18 -1.92
CA LEU A 149 -6.73 -8.36 -3.22
C LEU A 149 -5.74 -7.98 -4.32
N PHE A 150 -5.38 -8.96 -5.15
CA PHE A 150 -4.50 -8.73 -6.29
C PHE A 150 -5.33 -8.49 -7.54
N ALA A 151 -5.16 -7.34 -8.17
CA ALA A 151 -5.88 -6.92 -9.36
C ALA A 151 -4.92 -6.49 -10.47
N LEU A 152 -5.41 -6.53 -11.70
CA LEU A 152 -4.69 -6.03 -12.86
C LEU A 152 -5.13 -4.61 -13.20
N SER A 153 -4.15 -3.76 -13.53
CA SER A 153 -4.41 -2.51 -14.20
C SER A 153 -4.52 -2.78 -15.71
N LEU A 154 -5.73 -2.92 -16.19
CA LEU A 154 -6.00 -2.97 -17.63
C LEU A 154 -5.98 -1.53 -18.17
N ILE A 155 -4.79 -1.01 -18.45
CA ILE A 155 -4.68 0.20 -19.25
C ILE A 155 -4.83 -0.27 -20.70
N HIS A 156 -6.02 -0.17 -21.24
CA HIS A 156 -6.22 -0.21 -22.68
C HIS A 156 -5.77 1.16 -23.24
N ILE A 157 -4.58 1.17 -23.80
CA ILE A 157 -4.14 2.27 -24.67
C ILE A 157 -4.74 2.05 -26.05
#